data_3e191e952fdcedc5e05c0690e7f4e074
#
_entry.id   3e191e952fdcedc5e05c0690e7f4e074
#
_cell.length_a   1.000
_cell.length_b   1.000
_cell.length_c   1.000
_cell.angle_alpha   90.00
_cell.angle_beta   90.00
_cell.angle_gamma   90.00
#
_symmetry.space_group_name_H-M   'P 1'
#
loop_
_entity.id
_entity.type
_entity.pdbx_description
1 polymer ?
#
loop_
_entity_poly.entity_id
_entity_poly.type
_entity_poly.pdbx_seq_one_letter_code
_entity_poly.pdbx_strand_id
1 'polypeptide(L)'
;MTDVVAYAERDRVRALASRWAEVAALPVMAERKRAWTALHDLRPERPMVLFEVGTVDQYVREDELQCAHPVLRAVEATMLEHIHHF
;
A
#
# COMPACT_ATOMS: atom_id res chain seq x y z
N MET A 1 23.14 13.20 -17.08
CA MET A 1 22.67 12.22 -16.23
C MET A 1 21.37 11.61 -16.69
N THR A 2 21.18 10.48 -16.43
CA THR A 2 20.05 9.77 -16.95
C THR A 2 19.12 9.31 -15.85
N ASP A 3 17.86 9.21 -16.17
CA ASP A 3 16.88 8.61 -15.30
C ASP A 3 16.67 7.15 -15.66
N VAL A 4 17.74 6.48 -16.08
CA VAL A 4 17.66 5.07 -16.43
C VAL A 4 17.33 4.27 -15.19
N VAL A 5 16.26 3.52 -15.29
CA VAL A 5 15.83 2.63 -14.24
C VAL A 5 16.40 1.25 -14.50
N ALA A 6 17.09 0.68 -13.51
CA ALA A 6 17.58 -0.69 -13.61
C ALA A 6 16.41 -1.66 -13.68
N TYR A 7 16.56 -2.70 -14.50
CA TYR A 7 15.51 -3.71 -14.62
C TYR A 7 15.18 -4.37 -13.27
N ALA A 8 16.19 -4.58 -12.44
CA ALA A 8 15.98 -5.18 -11.13
C ALA A 8 15.09 -4.30 -10.25
N GLU A 9 15.26 -2.97 -10.31
CA GLU A 9 14.43 -2.05 -9.53
C GLU A 9 13.01 -2.00 -10.06
N ARG A 10 12.85 -2.01 -11.38
CA ARG A 10 11.53 -2.08 -12.01
C ARG A 10 10.81 -3.36 -11.62
N ASP A 11 11.51 -4.49 -11.63
CA ASP A 11 10.95 -5.77 -11.26
C ASP A 11 10.55 -5.78 -9.78
N ARG A 12 11.36 -5.16 -8.92
CA ARG A 12 11.04 -5.01 -7.50
C ARG A 12 9.73 -4.25 -7.30
N VAL A 13 9.58 -3.12 -7.97
CA VAL A 13 8.37 -2.30 -7.86
C VAL A 13 7.16 -3.04 -8.42
N ARG A 14 7.33 -3.76 -9.52
CA ARG A 14 6.25 -4.56 -10.10
C ARG A 14 5.81 -5.68 -9.17
N ALA A 15 6.75 -6.33 -8.51
CA ALA A 15 6.44 -7.38 -7.54
C ALA A 15 5.63 -6.82 -6.37
N LEU A 16 6.02 -5.66 -5.87
CA LEU A 16 5.27 -5.00 -4.79
C LEU A 16 3.88 -4.55 -5.25
N ALA A 17 3.77 -4.04 -6.46
CA ALA A 17 2.48 -3.65 -7.03
C ALA A 17 1.54 -4.85 -7.15
N SER A 18 2.07 -6.01 -7.58
CA SER A 18 1.29 -7.24 -7.64
C SER A 18 0.83 -7.67 -6.25
N ARG A 19 1.71 -7.60 -5.27
CA ARG A 19 1.36 -7.94 -3.89
C ARG A 19 0.26 -7.02 -3.35
N TRP A 20 0.39 -5.73 -3.61
CA TRP A 20 -0.62 -4.76 -3.19
C TRP A 20 -1.96 -5.01 -3.88
N ALA A 21 -1.93 -5.35 -5.17
CA ALA A 21 -3.15 -5.70 -5.90
C ALA A 21 -3.82 -6.94 -5.32
N GLU A 22 -3.04 -7.95 -4.90
CA GLU A 22 -3.58 -9.13 -4.24
C GLU A 22 -4.31 -8.76 -2.94
N VAL A 23 -3.70 -7.89 -2.14
CA VAL A 23 -4.32 -7.42 -0.89
C VAL A 23 -5.61 -6.68 -1.19
N ALA A 24 -5.60 -5.80 -2.18
CA ALA A 24 -6.79 -5.02 -2.56
C ALA A 24 -7.92 -5.90 -3.09
N ALA A 25 -7.60 -7.08 -3.61
CA ALA A 25 -8.59 -8.01 -4.16
C ALA A 25 -9.12 -9.00 -3.13
N LEU A 26 -8.63 -8.97 -1.89
CA LEU A 26 -9.14 -9.87 -0.86
C LEU A 26 -10.63 -9.65 -0.61
N PRO A 27 -11.39 -10.73 -0.33
CA PRO A 27 -12.83 -10.60 -0.07
C PRO A 27 -13.16 -9.63 1.05
N VAL A 28 -12.30 -9.52 2.07
CA VAL A 28 -12.51 -8.58 3.19
C VAL A 28 -12.54 -7.13 2.71
N MET A 29 -11.86 -6.82 1.61
CA MET A 29 -11.86 -5.44 1.08
C MET A 29 -13.22 -5.07 0.50
N ALA A 30 -13.86 -6.00 -0.21
CA ALA A 30 -15.21 -5.77 -0.72
C ALA A 30 -16.20 -5.62 0.43
N GLU A 31 -16.06 -6.40 1.49
CA GLU A 31 -16.90 -6.31 2.66
C GLU A 31 -16.74 -4.96 3.37
N ARG A 32 -15.49 -4.52 3.54
CA ARG A 32 -15.20 -3.21 4.15
C ARG A 32 -15.81 -2.09 3.34
N LYS A 33 -15.66 -2.15 2.02
CA LYS A 33 -16.24 -1.14 1.13
C LYS A 33 -17.75 -1.09 1.28
N ARG A 34 -18.39 -2.24 1.35
CA ARG A 34 -19.84 -2.34 1.52
C ARG A 34 -20.26 -1.72 2.86
N ALA A 35 -19.55 -2.05 3.94
CA ALA A 35 -19.87 -1.54 5.27
C ALA A 35 -19.71 -0.01 5.35
N TRP A 36 -18.65 0.54 4.75
CA TRP A 36 -18.46 1.98 4.70
C TRP A 36 -19.53 2.67 3.86
N THR A 37 -19.93 2.05 2.73
CA THR A 37 -21.01 2.58 1.90
C THR A 37 -22.32 2.61 2.68
N ALA A 38 -22.62 1.54 3.43
CA ALA A 38 -23.82 1.51 4.25
C ALA A 38 -23.81 2.60 5.32
N LEU A 39 -22.67 2.84 5.94
CA LEU A 39 -22.53 3.94 6.92
C LEU A 39 -22.80 5.29 6.25
N HIS A 40 -22.25 5.55 5.08
CA HIS A 40 -22.44 6.78 4.35
C HIS A 40 -23.90 6.97 3.91
N ASP A 41 -24.61 5.86 3.69
CA ASP A 41 -26.02 5.88 3.33
C ASP A 41 -26.94 5.95 4.56
N LEU A 42 -26.37 6.20 5.74
CA LEU A 42 -27.10 6.29 7.01
C LEU A 42 -27.81 4.98 7.38
N ARG A 43 -27.24 3.85 6.96
CA ARG A 43 -27.74 2.51 7.29
C ARG A 43 -26.59 1.65 7.81
N PRO A 44 -25.92 2.09 8.90
CA PRO A 44 -24.73 1.37 9.36
C PRO A 44 -25.07 -0.02 9.87
N GLU A 45 -24.25 -0.98 9.49
CA GLU A 45 -24.39 -2.37 9.93
C GLU A 45 -23.59 -2.65 11.19
N ARG A 46 -22.50 -1.90 11.39
CA ARG A 46 -21.61 -2.01 12.54
C ARG A 46 -20.79 -0.74 12.66
N PRO A 47 -20.22 -0.47 13.84
CA PRO A 47 -19.28 0.64 13.97
C PRO A 47 -18.09 0.45 13.01
N MET A 48 -17.69 1.52 12.37
CA MET A 48 -16.53 1.53 11.48
C MET A 48 -15.43 2.34 12.11
N VAL A 49 -14.20 1.80 12.06
CA VAL A 49 -13.03 2.45 12.63
C VAL A 49 -12.03 2.70 11.52
N LEU A 50 -11.63 3.96 11.37
CA LEU A 50 -10.57 4.33 10.47
C LEU A 50 -9.29 4.50 11.28
N PHE A 51 -8.26 3.72 10.95
CA PHE A 51 -6.96 3.83 11.58
C PHE A 51 -6.00 4.50 10.61
N GLU A 52 -5.52 5.68 10.97
CA GLU A 52 -4.58 6.42 10.15
C GLU A 52 -3.21 6.44 10.81
N VAL A 53 -2.19 6.16 10.02
CA VAL A 53 -0.81 6.14 10.50
C VAL A 53 -0.16 7.47 10.17
N GLY A 54 0.39 8.15 11.19
CA GLY A 54 0.99 9.47 11.01
C GLY A 54 2.39 9.44 10.43
N THR A 55 3.10 8.31 10.52
CA THR A 55 4.46 8.18 10.03
C THR A 55 4.65 6.86 9.29
N VAL A 56 5.29 6.94 8.14
CA VAL A 56 5.57 5.79 7.29
C VAL A 56 6.67 4.91 7.85
N ASP A 57 7.68 5.53 8.42
CA ASP A 57 8.87 4.86 8.91
C ASP A 57 8.60 3.91 10.07
N GLN A 58 7.43 3.95 10.66
CA GLN A 58 7.03 2.96 11.65
C GLN A 58 6.87 1.55 11.06
N TYR A 59 6.59 1.47 9.78
CA TYR A 59 6.26 0.21 9.12
C TYR A 59 7.25 -0.20 8.05
N VAL A 60 8.12 0.72 7.64
CA VAL A 60 9.12 0.45 6.60
C VAL A 60 10.49 0.81 7.14
N ARG A 61 11.36 -0.18 7.25
CA ARG A 61 12.74 0.07 7.62
C ARG A 61 13.54 0.45 6.39
N GLU A 62 14.51 1.30 6.56
CA GLU A 62 15.34 1.74 5.45
C GLU A 62 16.08 0.57 4.80
N ASP A 63 16.46 -0.45 5.57
CA ASP A 63 17.15 -1.61 5.03
C ASP A 63 16.26 -2.54 4.19
N GLU A 64 14.94 -2.35 4.21
CA GLU A 64 14.03 -3.07 3.31
C GLU A 64 14.04 -2.49 1.90
N LEU A 65 14.46 -1.23 1.76
CA LEU A 65 14.41 -0.55 0.48
C LEU A 65 15.55 -1.02 -0.42
N GLN A 66 15.22 -1.50 -1.59
CA GLN A 66 16.18 -2.05 -2.54
C GLN A 66 16.42 -1.15 -3.73
N CYS A 67 15.53 -0.17 -3.96
CA CYS A 67 15.66 0.74 -5.10
C CYS A 67 16.59 1.90 -4.74
N ALA A 68 17.47 2.26 -5.66
CA ALA A 68 18.36 3.41 -5.53
C ALA A 68 17.80 4.62 -6.25
N HIS A 69 17.05 4.41 -7.33
CA HIS A 69 16.44 5.51 -8.09
C HIS A 69 15.46 6.26 -7.20
N PRO A 70 15.59 7.59 -7.06
CA PRO A 70 14.80 8.35 -6.07
C PRO A 70 13.29 8.15 -6.20
N VAL A 71 12.77 8.17 -7.42
CA VAL A 71 11.33 8.02 -7.65
C VAL A 71 10.88 6.61 -7.31
N LEU A 72 11.62 5.60 -7.75
CA LEU A 72 11.27 4.21 -7.48
C LEU A 72 11.42 3.86 -6.01
N ARG A 73 12.40 4.47 -5.33
CA ARG A 73 12.56 4.27 -3.89
C ARG A 73 11.36 4.83 -3.12
N ALA A 74 10.85 5.99 -3.53
CA ALA A 74 9.67 6.57 -2.91
C ALA A 74 8.43 5.71 -3.16
N VAL A 75 8.26 5.21 -4.37
CA VAL A 75 7.15 4.32 -4.71
C VAL A 75 7.25 3.01 -3.93
N GLU A 76 8.44 2.44 -3.85
CA GLU A 76 8.69 1.22 -3.08
C GLU A 76 8.31 1.40 -1.62
N ALA A 77 8.73 2.50 -1.00
CA ALA A 77 8.42 2.79 0.39
C ALA A 77 6.91 2.90 0.62
N THR A 78 6.21 3.59 -0.27
CA THR A 78 4.76 3.74 -0.18
C THR A 78 4.04 2.40 -0.28
N MET A 79 4.44 1.57 -1.23
CA MET A 79 3.83 0.25 -1.39
C MET A 79 4.09 -0.65 -0.18
N LEU A 80 5.32 -0.65 0.33
CA LEU A 80 5.65 -1.43 1.53
C LEU A 80 4.86 -0.96 2.74
N GLU A 81 4.69 0.36 2.89
CA GLU A 81 3.88 0.90 3.98
C GLU A 81 2.47 0.32 3.96
N HIS A 82 1.84 0.37 2.79
CA HIS A 82 0.47 -0.14 2.68
C HIS A 82 0.39 -1.64 2.87
N ILE A 83 1.37 -2.39 2.38
CA ILE A 83 1.41 -3.84 2.55
C ILE A 83 1.60 -4.21 4.03
N HIS A 84 2.54 -3.55 4.71
CA HIS A 84 2.83 -3.85 6.11
C HIS A 84 1.71 -3.41 7.05
N HIS A 85 1.04 -2.32 6.71
CA HIS A 85 -0.07 -1.80 7.53
C HIS A 85 -1.31 -2.69 7.44
N PHE A 86 -1.44 -3.44 6.37
CA PHE A 86 -2.56 -4.37 6.23
C PHE A 86 -2.54 -5.46 7.28
#